data_3e358b65afe1e6db35b5897de293fd7c
#
_entry.id   3e358b65afe1e6db35b5897de293fd7c
#
_cell.length_a   1.000
_cell.length_b   1.000
_cell.length_c   1.000
_cell.angle_alpha   90.00
_cell.angle_beta   90.00
_cell.angle_gamma   90.00
#
_symmetry.space_group_name_H-M   'P 1'
#
loop_
_entity.id
_entity.type
_entity.pdbx_description
1 polymer ?
#
loop_
_entity_poly.entity_id
_entity_poly.type
_entity_poly.pdbx_seq_one_letter_code
_entity_poly.pdbx_strand_id
1 'polypeptide(L)'
;MELNIDQIEKLLPHRYPFLLVDKIVECVPGQSAVGRKCVTANEPFFQGHFPGFKVMPGVLIIEALAQVGAVAILTEEGNQGKLALFGGIKNARFKQQVRPGDVLELSCQLTARRGPVGFGTAEARVD
;
A
#
# COMPACT_ATOMS: atom_id res chain seq x y z
N MET A 1 -3.43 6.61 14.49
CA MET A 1 -4.15 7.76 13.91
C MET A 1 -4.74 7.37 12.57
N GLU A 2 -5.84 7.95 12.23
CA GLU A 2 -6.47 7.74 10.92
C GLU A 2 -6.06 8.84 9.95
N LEU A 3 -6.01 8.50 8.67
CA LEU A 3 -5.75 9.47 7.61
C LEU A 3 -6.76 9.27 6.49
N ASN A 4 -7.37 10.35 6.03
CA ASN A 4 -8.22 10.32 4.85
C ASN A 4 -7.37 10.49 3.58
N ILE A 5 -8.02 10.42 2.42
CA ILE A 5 -7.30 10.47 1.14
C ILE A 5 -6.54 11.78 0.95
N ASP A 6 -7.08 12.90 1.40
CA ASP A 6 -6.40 14.18 1.27
C ASP A 6 -5.10 14.21 2.06
N GLN A 7 -5.13 13.62 3.26
CA GLN A 7 -3.95 13.53 4.11
C GLN A 7 -2.93 12.56 3.53
N ILE A 8 -3.39 11.45 2.96
CA ILE A 8 -2.51 10.48 2.30
C ILE A 8 -1.81 11.14 1.12
N GLU A 9 -2.52 11.92 0.33
CA GLU A 9 -1.92 12.61 -0.84
C GLU A 9 -0.91 13.67 -0.45
N LYS A 10 -0.96 14.19 0.77
CA LYS A 10 0.07 15.09 1.27
C LYS A 10 1.36 14.37 1.65
N LEU A 11 1.26 13.08 1.94
CA LEU A 11 2.42 12.26 2.32
C LEU A 11 3.02 11.53 1.13
N LEU A 12 2.16 10.91 0.31
CA LEU A 12 2.60 10.11 -0.83
C LEU A 12 2.55 10.95 -2.11
N PRO A 13 3.61 10.91 -2.94
CA PRO A 13 3.58 11.63 -4.23
C PRO A 13 2.79 10.90 -5.29
N HIS A 14 2.44 9.64 -5.05
CA HIS A 14 1.68 8.81 -5.99
C HIS A 14 0.33 9.47 -6.33
N ARG A 15 -0.10 9.33 -7.59
CA ARG A 15 -1.40 9.83 -8.05
C ARG A 15 -2.02 8.79 -8.96
N TYR A 16 -3.29 8.97 -9.29
CA TYR A 16 -4.00 8.10 -10.20
C TYR A 16 -3.18 7.87 -11.48
N PRO A 17 -3.04 6.67 -11.98
CA PRO A 17 -3.69 5.41 -11.51
C PRO A 17 -2.84 4.62 -10.52
N PHE A 18 -1.80 5.18 -9.96
CA PHE A 18 -0.82 4.45 -9.14
C PHE A 18 -0.93 4.70 -7.65
N LEU A 19 -1.86 5.52 -7.19
CA LEU A 19 -2.16 5.65 -5.77
C LEU A 19 -3.12 4.53 -5.38
N LEU A 20 -2.66 3.60 -4.55
CA LEU A 20 -3.36 2.37 -4.24
C LEU A 20 -3.82 2.26 -2.79
N VAL A 21 -3.90 3.38 -2.08
CA VAL A 21 -4.36 3.42 -0.69
C VAL A 21 -5.46 4.46 -0.58
N ASP A 22 -6.65 4.03 -0.16
CA ASP A 22 -7.81 4.90 -0.08
C ASP A 22 -7.98 5.51 1.30
N LYS A 23 -7.52 4.80 2.34
CA LYS A 23 -7.66 5.25 3.73
C LYS A 23 -6.58 4.60 4.58
N ILE A 24 -6.11 5.31 5.57
CA ILE A 24 -5.31 4.73 6.66
C ILE A 24 -6.20 4.66 7.88
N VAL A 25 -6.40 3.45 8.40
CA VAL A 25 -7.27 3.21 9.55
C VAL A 25 -6.50 3.24 10.86
N GLU A 26 -5.19 2.95 10.81
CA GLU A 26 -4.31 3.04 11.97
C GLU A 26 -2.90 3.31 11.50
N CYS A 27 -2.18 4.15 12.24
CA CYS A 27 -0.79 4.45 11.92
C CYS A 27 -0.05 4.82 13.22
N VAL A 28 1.07 4.15 13.43
CA VAL A 28 2.02 4.50 14.48
C VAL A 28 3.29 4.97 13.75
N PRO A 29 3.55 6.29 13.72
CA PRO A 29 4.66 6.83 12.94
C PRO A 29 5.98 6.13 13.24
N GLY A 30 6.69 5.73 12.19
CA GLY A 30 7.97 5.04 12.30
C GLY A 30 7.86 3.56 12.67
N GLN A 31 6.66 3.04 12.90
CA GLN A 31 6.49 1.65 13.35
C GLN A 31 5.58 0.82 12.45
N SER A 32 4.37 1.29 12.18
CA SER A 32 3.39 0.48 11.45
C SER A 32 2.28 1.33 10.88
N ALA A 33 1.56 0.77 9.90
CA ALA A 33 0.34 1.35 9.41
C ALA A 33 -0.59 0.25 8.89
N VAL A 34 -1.88 0.51 8.96
CA VAL A 34 -2.93 -0.32 8.38
C VAL A 34 -3.77 0.56 7.48
N GLY A 35 -3.86 0.19 6.23
CA GLY A 35 -4.63 0.93 5.24
C GLY A 35 -5.66 0.07 4.56
N ARG A 36 -6.49 0.71 3.74
CA ARG A 36 -7.51 0.05 2.93
C ARG A 36 -7.40 0.47 1.48
N LYS A 37 -7.57 -0.50 0.60
CA LYS A 37 -7.75 -0.30 -0.83
C LYS A 37 -9.09 -0.88 -1.21
N CYS A 38 -9.98 -0.05 -1.72
CA CYS A 38 -11.25 -0.51 -2.28
C CYS A 38 -11.02 -0.92 -3.72
N VAL A 39 -11.17 -2.21 -4.02
CA VAL A 39 -10.94 -2.74 -5.36
C VAL A 39 -12.24 -2.64 -6.15
N THR A 40 -12.22 -1.87 -7.23
CA THR A 40 -13.42 -1.61 -8.02
C THR A 40 -13.22 -1.98 -9.48
N ALA A 41 -14.33 -2.16 -10.21
CA ALA A 41 -14.28 -2.48 -11.64
C ALA A 41 -13.72 -1.33 -12.48
N ASN A 42 -13.59 -0.13 -11.91
CA ASN A 42 -13.09 1.06 -12.61
C ASN A 42 -11.57 1.16 -12.65
N GLU A 43 -10.86 0.19 -12.11
CA GLU A 43 -9.39 0.22 -12.11
C GLU A 43 -8.86 -0.01 -13.51
N PRO A 44 -7.94 0.83 -14.00
CA PRO A 44 -7.43 0.69 -15.36
C PRO A 44 -6.69 -0.62 -15.62
N PHE A 45 -6.06 -1.22 -14.61
CA PHE A 45 -5.31 -2.46 -14.81
C PHE A 45 -6.21 -3.66 -15.16
N PHE A 46 -7.53 -3.59 -14.88
CA PHE A 46 -8.42 -4.69 -15.24
C PHE A 46 -8.71 -4.79 -16.74
N GLN A 47 -8.34 -3.79 -17.53
CA GLN A 47 -8.49 -3.86 -18.98
C GLN A 47 -7.61 -4.97 -19.56
N GLY A 48 -6.44 -5.18 -19.00
CA GLY A 48 -5.51 -6.20 -19.48
C GLY A 48 -5.33 -7.41 -18.57
N HIS A 49 -5.83 -7.35 -17.36
CA HIS A 49 -5.54 -8.40 -16.36
C HIS A 49 -6.83 -8.87 -15.68
N PHE A 50 -7.73 -9.57 -16.36
CA PHE A 50 -7.67 -10.03 -17.74
C PHE A 50 -8.98 -9.71 -18.43
N PRO A 51 -9.01 -9.59 -19.77
CA PRO A 51 -10.27 -9.46 -20.49
C PRO A 51 -11.20 -10.64 -20.14
N GLY A 52 -12.40 -10.34 -19.64
CA GLY A 52 -13.37 -11.36 -19.27
C GLY A 52 -13.21 -11.93 -17.87
N PHE A 53 -12.09 -11.69 -17.20
CA PHE A 53 -11.92 -12.13 -15.80
C PHE A 53 -10.97 -11.20 -15.05
N LYS A 54 -11.54 -10.31 -14.25
CA LYS A 54 -10.80 -9.26 -13.56
C LYS A 54 -10.17 -9.79 -12.28
N VAL A 55 -8.84 -9.75 -12.23
CA VAL A 55 -8.05 -10.14 -11.05
C VAL A 55 -7.01 -9.07 -10.81
N MET A 56 -6.92 -8.57 -9.58
CA MET A 56 -5.90 -7.57 -9.25
C MET A 56 -4.51 -8.20 -9.34
N PRO A 57 -3.60 -7.59 -10.12
CA PRO A 57 -2.23 -8.11 -10.21
C PRO A 57 -1.56 -8.17 -8.84
N GLY A 58 -0.94 -9.32 -8.54
CA GLY A 58 -0.25 -9.50 -7.26
C GLY A 58 0.83 -8.46 -7.03
N VAL A 59 1.55 -8.07 -8.09
CA VAL A 59 2.60 -7.04 -7.96
C VAL A 59 2.03 -5.69 -7.53
N LEU A 60 0.78 -5.38 -7.88
CA LEU A 60 0.14 -4.15 -7.43
C LEU A 60 -0.35 -4.24 -5.98
N ILE A 61 -0.68 -5.45 -5.51
CA ILE A 61 -0.97 -5.65 -4.08
C ILE A 61 0.29 -5.37 -3.27
N ILE A 62 1.45 -5.85 -3.74
CA ILE A 62 2.73 -5.57 -3.09
C ILE A 62 3.02 -4.06 -3.10
N GLU A 63 2.75 -3.40 -4.22
CA GLU A 63 2.93 -1.95 -4.31
C GLU A 63 2.03 -1.22 -3.32
N ALA A 64 0.77 -1.65 -3.19
CA ALA A 64 -0.16 -1.06 -2.21
C ALA A 64 0.36 -1.21 -0.79
N LEU A 65 0.90 -2.38 -0.45
CA LEU A 65 1.51 -2.63 0.86
C LEU A 65 2.73 -1.73 1.08
N ALA A 66 3.54 -1.54 0.04
CA ALA A 66 4.70 -0.65 0.12
C ALA A 66 4.27 0.80 0.35
N GLN A 67 3.16 1.23 -0.25
CA GLN A 67 2.63 2.58 -0.05
C GLN A 67 2.17 2.77 1.39
N VAL A 68 1.53 1.76 1.98
CA VAL A 68 1.13 1.80 3.40
C VAL A 68 2.38 1.89 4.28
N GLY A 69 3.41 1.11 3.97
CA GLY A 69 4.69 1.19 4.67
C GLY A 69 5.34 2.56 4.54
N ALA A 70 5.25 3.17 3.36
CA ALA A 70 5.76 4.52 3.14
C ALA A 70 5.02 5.53 4.01
N VAL A 71 3.72 5.37 4.21
CA VAL A 71 2.97 6.24 5.11
C VAL A 71 3.54 6.14 6.54
N ALA A 72 3.83 4.93 7.01
CA ALA A 72 4.41 4.76 8.34
C ALA A 72 5.75 5.48 8.47
N ILE A 73 6.58 5.45 7.42
CA ILE A 73 7.88 6.12 7.42
C ILE A 73 7.71 7.64 7.34
N LEU A 74 6.86 8.11 6.43
CA LEU A 74 6.75 9.54 6.12
C LEU A 74 5.96 10.32 7.16
N THR A 75 5.19 9.64 8.02
CA THR A 75 4.53 10.28 9.16
C THR A 75 5.48 10.51 10.33
N GLU A 76 6.64 9.85 10.33
CA GLU A 76 7.63 10.05 11.38
C GLU A 76 8.23 11.46 11.27
N GLU A 77 8.42 12.09 12.42
CA GLU A 77 8.98 13.45 12.47
C GLU A 77 10.33 13.50 11.76
N GLY A 78 10.53 14.53 10.93
CA GLY A 78 11.75 14.70 10.16
C GLY A 78 11.72 14.05 8.79
N ASN A 79 10.71 13.24 8.48
CA ASN A 79 10.63 12.54 7.20
C ASN A 79 9.62 13.16 6.22
N GLN A 80 8.89 14.19 6.64
CA GLN A 80 7.90 14.83 5.76
C GLN A 80 8.59 15.42 4.52
N GLY A 81 7.97 15.22 3.37
CA GLY A 81 8.47 15.70 2.10
C GLY A 81 9.52 14.83 1.45
N LYS A 82 9.97 13.78 2.11
CA LYS A 82 10.92 12.83 1.53
C LYS A 82 10.20 11.90 0.55
N LEU A 83 10.96 11.36 -0.39
CA LEU A 83 10.47 10.42 -1.38
C LEU A 83 10.84 9.00 -0.96
N ALA A 84 9.85 8.10 -0.91
CA ALA A 84 10.09 6.70 -0.60
C ALA A 84 10.05 5.88 -1.88
N LEU A 85 11.10 5.12 -2.14
CA LEU A 85 11.23 4.28 -3.32
C LEU A 85 11.31 2.81 -2.90
N PHE A 86 10.70 1.94 -3.71
CA PHE A 86 10.71 0.51 -3.48
C PHE A 86 12.09 -0.05 -3.86
N GLY A 87 12.80 -0.63 -2.89
CA GLY A 87 14.16 -1.12 -3.12
C GLY A 87 14.25 -2.61 -3.45
N GLY A 88 13.30 -3.41 -2.96
CA GLY A 88 13.34 -4.84 -3.22
C GLY A 88 12.34 -5.62 -2.39
N ILE A 89 12.19 -6.89 -2.76
CA ILE A 89 11.30 -7.85 -2.11
C ILE A 89 12.09 -9.12 -1.89
N LYS A 90 12.16 -9.60 -0.63
CA LYS A 90 12.87 -10.85 -0.36
C LYS A 90 11.98 -12.06 -0.57
N ASN A 91 10.70 -11.94 -0.23
CA ASN A 91 9.77 -13.06 -0.28
C ASN A 91 8.35 -12.53 -0.42
N ALA A 92 7.59 -13.14 -1.33
CA ALA A 92 6.19 -12.77 -1.50
C ALA A 92 5.40 -14.03 -1.81
N ARG A 93 4.17 -14.10 -1.27
CA ARG A 93 3.30 -15.26 -1.41
C ARG A 93 1.88 -14.80 -1.63
N PHE A 94 1.23 -15.33 -2.66
CA PHE A 94 -0.15 -15.02 -3.01
C PHE A 94 -1.01 -16.27 -2.85
N LYS A 95 -1.96 -16.23 -1.92
CA LYS A 95 -2.78 -17.41 -1.60
C LYS A 95 -4.16 -17.36 -2.23
N GLN A 96 -4.69 -16.15 -2.48
CA GLN A 96 -6.04 -15.98 -2.99
C GLN A 96 -6.09 -14.85 -3.99
N GLN A 97 -7.09 -14.90 -4.87
CA GLN A 97 -7.33 -13.86 -5.86
C GLN A 97 -8.07 -12.69 -5.23
N VAL A 98 -7.77 -11.49 -5.73
CA VAL A 98 -8.46 -10.26 -5.34
C VAL A 98 -9.19 -9.74 -6.57
N ARG A 99 -10.48 -9.47 -6.42
CA ARG A 99 -11.35 -9.09 -7.52
C ARG A 99 -12.17 -7.84 -7.17
N PRO A 100 -12.74 -7.16 -8.19
CA PRO A 100 -13.64 -6.04 -7.92
C PRO A 100 -14.74 -6.42 -6.93
N GLY A 101 -14.99 -5.55 -5.97
CA GLY A 101 -15.91 -5.78 -4.87
C GLY A 101 -15.21 -6.11 -3.56
N ASP A 102 -13.94 -6.51 -3.64
CA ASP A 102 -13.15 -6.78 -2.43
C ASP A 102 -12.62 -5.48 -1.84
N VAL A 103 -12.47 -5.46 -0.52
CA VAL A 103 -11.78 -4.40 0.20
C VAL A 103 -10.54 -5.02 0.82
N LEU A 104 -9.37 -4.55 0.38
CA LEU A 104 -8.11 -5.03 0.92
C LEU A 104 -7.77 -4.27 2.21
N GLU A 105 -7.52 -5.02 3.27
CA GLU A 105 -6.86 -4.48 4.45
C GLU A 105 -5.37 -4.71 4.30
N LEU A 106 -4.61 -3.63 4.35
CA LEU A 106 -3.18 -3.61 4.04
C LEU A 106 -2.42 -3.25 5.32
N SER A 107 -1.74 -4.24 5.92
CA SER A 107 -0.96 -4.04 7.14
C SER A 107 0.52 -4.07 6.82
N CYS A 108 1.28 -3.13 7.37
CA CYS A 108 2.72 -3.11 7.22
C CYS A 108 3.37 -2.76 8.55
N GLN A 109 4.38 -3.55 8.94
CA GLN A 109 5.19 -3.28 10.12
C GLN A 109 6.64 -3.08 9.72
N LEU A 110 7.22 -1.97 10.16
CA LEU A 110 8.65 -1.71 9.97
C LEU A 110 9.43 -2.55 10.98
N THR A 111 10.40 -3.33 10.50
CA THR A 111 11.18 -4.23 11.35
C THR A 111 12.59 -3.75 11.62
N ALA A 112 13.14 -2.94 10.71
CA ALA A 112 14.51 -2.43 10.85
C ALA A 112 14.72 -1.23 9.96
N ARG A 113 15.72 -0.44 10.29
CA ARG A 113 16.22 0.65 9.45
C ARG A 113 17.73 0.61 9.38
N ARG A 114 18.26 0.88 8.18
CA ARG A 114 19.70 1.00 7.97
C ARG A 114 19.93 2.22 7.10
N GLY A 115 20.25 3.36 7.77
CA GLY A 115 20.37 4.64 7.08
C GLY A 115 19.05 5.02 6.41
N PRO A 116 19.07 5.27 5.09
CA PRO A 116 17.84 5.65 4.38
C PRO A 116 16.95 4.45 3.99
N VAL A 117 17.35 3.22 4.33
CA VAL A 117 16.62 2.01 3.93
C VAL A 117 15.79 1.49 5.07
N GLY A 118 14.47 1.33 4.84
CA GLY A 118 13.56 0.71 5.79
C GLY A 118 13.23 -0.71 5.36
N PHE A 119 13.08 -1.58 6.34
CA PHE A 119 12.68 -2.98 6.13
C PHE A 119 11.38 -3.23 6.86
N GLY A 120 10.55 -4.09 6.29
CA GLY A 120 9.27 -4.39 6.93
C GLY A 120 8.68 -5.70 6.46
N THR A 121 7.66 -6.12 7.18
CA THR A 121 6.79 -7.22 6.80
C THR A 121 5.39 -6.67 6.55
N ALA A 122 4.66 -7.33 5.67
CA ALA A 122 3.36 -6.82 5.27
C ALA A 122 2.40 -7.95 4.93
N GLU A 123 1.11 -7.69 5.09
CA GLU A 123 0.06 -8.65 4.82
C GLU A 123 -1.16 -7.93 4.27
N ALA A 124 -1.76 -8.49 3.22
CA ALA A 124 -3.01 -8.01 2.65
C ALA A 124 -4.10 -9.06 2.88
N ARG A 125 -5.26 -8.62 3.32
CA ARG A 125 -6.41 -9.49 3.60
C ARG A 125 -7.68 -8.97 2.95
N VAL A 126 -8.54 -9.92 2.61
CA VAL A 126 -9.92 -9.65 2.21
C VAL A 126 -10.82 -10.43 3.17
N ASP A 127 -11.85 -9.78 3.67
CA ASP A 127 -12.82 -10.45 4.56
C ASP A 127 -13.69 -11.44 3.83
#